data_06af383e0ec63d082d4f559ea6dea8a7
#
_entry.id   06af383e0ec63d082d4f559ea6dea8a7
#
_cell.length_a   1.000
_cell.length_b   1.000
_cell.length_c   1.000
_cell.angle_alpha   90.00
_cell.angle_beta   90.00
_cell.angle_gamma   90.00
#
_symmetry.space_group_name_H-M   'P 1'
#
loop_
_entity.id
_entity.type
_entity.pdbx_description
1 polymer ?
#
loop_
_entity_poly.entity_id
_entity_poly.type
_entity_poly.pdbx_seq_one_letter_code
_entity_poly.pdbx_strand_id
1 'polypeptide(L)'
;IEELKKARPYYSIISEEDGSEMNKDKNNTWIIDPIDGTTNFLHGIPHFAISIALKSGNEIVSGLIYDPIKDEMFYAEKDNGAFFNNKRIRVSKKKDLDSCLFATGGFSKNEVDLPLRKSGSAALDIAYVAAGRYDGYFQNDLNLWDIAAGIIILKEAGGMINEIDLSKNKNITIRASSMTINDKMIEKLKNF
;
A
#
# COMPACT_ATOMS: atom_id res chain seq x y z
N ILE A 1 -5.45 13.74 11.72
CA ILE A 1 -4.31 13.70 12.66
C ILE A 1 -4.77 14.02 14.09
N GLU A 2 -5.55 15.07 14.31
CA GLU A 2 -6.00 15.46 15.66
C GLU A 2 -6.70 14.36 16.44
N GLU A 3 -7.58 13.59 15.81
CA GLU A 3 -8.28 12.48 16.46
C GLU A 3 -7.33 11.33 16.85
N LEU A 4 -6.31 11.06 16.04
CA LEU A 4 -5.27 10.09 16.37
C LEU A 4 -4.42 10.56 17.56
N LYS A 5 -4.07 11.86 17.62
CA LYS A 5 -3.37 12.47 18.76
C LYS A 5 -4.20 12.40 20.04
N LYS A 6 -5.50 12.65 19.97
CA LYS A 6 -6.40 12.50 21.14
C LYS A 6 -6.46 11.05 21.63
N ALA A 7 -6.60 10.09 20.71
CA ALA A 7 -6.68 8.67 21.03
C ALA A 7 -5.38 8.08 21.57
N ARG A 8 -4.23 8.54 21.04
CA ARG A 8 -2.90 8.05 21.41
C ARG A 8 -1.89 9.21 21.49
N PRO A 9 -1.94 10.01 22.55
CA PRO A 9 -1.22 11.28 22.65
C PRO A 9 0.29 11.16 22.72
N TYR A 10 0.83 9.95 22.96
CA TYR A 10 2.27 9.72 23.07
C TYR A 10 2.87 9.04 21.84
N TYR A 11 2.06 8.62 20.87
CA TYR A 11 2.56 8.00 19.63
C TYR A 11 3.24 9.05 18.75
N SER A 12 4.30 8.64 18.08
CA SER A 12 4.95 9.44 17.05
C SER A 12 4.10 9.46 15.78
N ILE A 13 4.31 10.46 14.91
CA ILE A 13 3.60 10.61 13.65
C ILE A 13 4.60 10.86 12.54
N ILE A 14 4.43 10.18 11.41
CA ILE A 14 5.06 10.48 10.12
C ILE A 14 3.92 10.74 9.15
N SER A 15 3.87 11.93 8.58
CA SER A 15 2.84 12.34 7.60
C SER A 15 3.50 12.98 6.39
N GLU A 16 2.92 12.77 5.20
CA GLU A 16 3.38 13.44 3.99
C GLU A 16 3.33 14.96 4.13
N GLU A 17 2.22 15.50 4.56
CA GLU A 17 1.97 16.95 4.63
C GLU A 17 2.63 17.62 5.85
N ASP A 18 2.55 16.99 7.02
CA ASP A 18 3.01 17.58 8.29
C ASP A 18 4.45 17.17 8.67
N GLY A 19 5.06 16.27 7.88
CA GLY A 19 6.40 15.75 8.20
C GLY A 19 6.42 14.75 9.34
N SER A 20 7.48 14.79 10.17
CA SER A 20 7.68 13.81 11.25
C SER A 20 7.65 14.50 12.60
N GLU A 21 6.77 14.04 13.48
CA GLU A 21 6.67 14.45 14.86
C GLU A 21 7.04 13.28 15.78
N MET A 22 8.22 13.37 16.42
CA MET A 22 8.65 12.34 17.37
C MET A 22 8.11 12.66 18.76
N ASN A 23 7.53 11.66 19.42
CA ASN A 23 6.89 11.81 20.71
C ASN A 23 7.51 10.86 21.77
N LYS A 24 6.92 10.81 22.98
CA LYS A 24 7.45 10.04 24.13
C LYS A 24 7.50 8.55 23.86
N ASP A 25 6.49 8.01 23.18
CA ASP A 25 6.50 6.62 22.74
C ASP A 25 7.28 6.51 21.42
N LYS A 26 8.51 6.00 21.53
CA LYS A 26 9.38 5.78 20.37
C LYS A 26 9.09 4.45 19.64
N ASN A 27 8.25 3.61 20.23
CA ASN A 27 7.96 2.29 19.69
C ASN A 27 6.76 2.33 18.71
N ASN A 28 5.79 3.19 18.96
CA ASN A 28 4.58 3.28 18.16
C ASN A 28 4.53 4.56 17.35
N THR A 29 4.29 4.41 16.04
CA THR A 29 4.28 5.52 15.09
C THR A 29 3.10 5.39 14.14
N TRP A 30 2.28 6.43 14.05
CA TRP A 30 1.32 6.59 12.96
C TRP A 30 2.05 7.02 11.70
N ILE A 31 1.76 6.34 10.58
CA ILE A 31 2.26 6.67 9.24
C ILE A 31 1.05 7.03 8.40
N ILE A 32 1.01 8.25 7.87
CA ILE A 32 -0.21 8.83 7.30
C ILE A 32 0.09 9.47 5.95
N ASP A 33 -0.69 9.10 4.95
CA ASP A 33 -0.88 9.86 3.73
C ASP A 33 -2.34 10.37 3.70
N PRO A 34 -2.53 11.69 3.84
CA PRO A 34 -3.88 12.26 3.83
C PRO A 34 -4.56 12.17 2.46
N ILE A 35 -3.79 12.20 1.36
CA ILE A 35 -4.31 12.18 -0.02
C ILE A 35 -3.30 11.44 -0.92
N ASP A 36 -3.25 10.11 -0.84
CA ASP A 36 -2.52 9.30 -1.82
C ASP A 36 -3.20 9.42 -3.19
N GLY A 37 -2.43 9.82 -4.19
CA GLY A 37 -2.96 10.19 -5.50
C GLY A 37 -3.24 11.69 -5.64
N THR A 38 -2.41 12.55 -5.04
CA THR A 38 -2.52 14.02 -5.07
C THR A 38 -2.69 14.59 -6.48
N THR A 39 -1.99 14.05 -7.48
CA THR A 39 -2.15 14.46 -8.88
C THR A 39 -3.58 14.22 -9.37
N ASN A 40 -4.15 13.04 -9.08
CA ASN A 40 -5.55 12.75 -9.43
C ASN A 40 -6.50 13.72 -8.76
N PHE A 41 -6.32 13.94 -7.46
CA PHE A 41 -7.13 14.85 -6.68
C PHE A 41 -7.14 16.28 -7.26
N LEU A 42 -5.95 16.82 -7.56
CA LEU A 42 -5.80 18.18 -8.15
C LEU A 42 -6.45 18.31 -9.54
N HIS A 43 -6.48 17.22 -10.31
CA HIS A 43 -7.11 17.20 -11.64
C HIS A 43 -8.59 16.78 -11.62
N GLY A 44 -9.20 16.58 -10.44
CA GLY A 44 -10.61 16.16 -10.33
C GLY A 44 -10.85 14.73 -10.79
N ILE A 45 -9.81 13.90 -10.86
CA ILE A 45 -9.93 12.47 -11.17
C ILE A 45 -10.36 11.73 -9.90
N PRO A 46 -11.51 11.03 -9.89
CA PRO A 46 -12.08 10.42 -8.69
C PRO A 46 -11.38 9.11 -8.32
N HIS A 47 -10.06 9.14 -8.10
CA HIS A 47 -9.24 7.99 -7.73
C HIS A 47 -8.07 8.43 -6.86
N PHE A 48 -8.30 8.52 -5.56
CA PHE A 48 -7.35 8.87 -4.52
C PHE A 48 -7.81 8.26 -3.19
N ALA A 49 -6.94 8.19 -2.20
CA ALA A 49 -7.27 7.56 -0.92
C ALA A 49 -6.64 8.28 0.27
N ILE A 50 -7.18 8.01 1.46
CA ILE A 50 -6.55 8.25 2.74
C ILE A 50 -5.85 6.95 3.15
N SER A 51 -4.56 7.01 3.50
CA SER A 51 -3.78 5.88 3.97
C SER A 51 -3.29 6.12 5.39
N ILE A 52 -3.59 5.20 6.32
CA ILE A 52 -3.19 5.29 7.73
C ILE A 52 -2.63 3.93 8.14
N ALA A 53 -1.42 3.92 8.70
CA ALA A 53 -0.82 2.72 9.27
C ALA A 53 -0.32 2.95 10.69
N LEU A 54 -0.29 1.91 11.49
CA LEU A 54 0.40 1.86 12.77
C LEU A 54 1.63 0.97 12.66
N LYS A 55 2.79 1.56 12.86
CA LYS A 55 4.04 0.84 13.06
C LYS A 55 4.29 0.66 14.55
N SER A 56 4.59 -0.57 14.98
CA SER A 56 5.01 -0.89 16.36
C SER A 56 6.37 -1.61 16.30
N GLY A 57 7.38 -1.02 16.90
CA GLY A 57 8.76 -1.48 16.72
C GLY A 57 9.21 -1.43 15.27
N ASN A 58 9.55 -2.57 14.71
CA ASN A 58 9.96 -2.70 13.30
C ASN A 58 8.92 -3.42 12.43
N GLU A 59 7.65 -3.36 12.80
CA GLU A 59 6.55 -4.00 12.05
C GLU A 59 5.39 -3.04 11.84
N ILE A 60 4.68 -3.17 10.71
CA ILE A 60 3.36 -2.58 10.53
C ILE A 60 2.34 -3.54 11.12
N VAL A 61 1.59 -3.08 12.11
CA VAL A 61 0.64 -3.92 12.89
C VAL A 61 -0.82 -3.63 12.58
N SER A 62 -1.12 -2.46 11.99
CA SER A 62 -2.47 -2.11 11.55
C SER A 62 -2.39 -1.19 10.34
N GLY A 63 -3.36 -1.26 9.45
CA GLY A 63 -3.44 -0.42 8.27
C GLY A 63 -4.87 -0.23 7.79
N LEU A 64 -5.15 0.96 7.28
CA LEU A 64 -6.41 1.36 6.68
C LEU A 64 -6.14 2.18 5.43
N ILE A 65 -6.83 1.85 4.33
CA ILE A 65 -6.88 2.62 3.09
C ILE A 65 -8.35 2.87 2.78
N TYR A 66 -8.72 4.14 2.61
CA TYR A 66 -10.10 4.54 2.35
C TYR A 66 -10.19 5.38 1.08
N ASP A 67 -10.94 4.90 0.08
CA ASP A 67 -11.35 5.66 -1.11
C ASP A 67 -12.66 6.39 -0.77
N PRO A 68 -12.65 7.72 -0.59
CA PRO A 68 -13.85 8.47 -0.18
C PRO A 68 -14.85 8.66 -1.32
N ILE A 69 -14.44 8.43 -2.56
CA ILE A 69 -15.32 8.59 -3.73
C ILE A 69 -16.21 7.37 -3.92
N LYS A 70 -15.63 6.17 -3.71
CA LYS A 70 -16.34 4.90 -3.88
C LYS A 70 -16.92 4.37 -2.57
N ASP A 71 -16.63 5.02 -1.43
CA ASP A 71 -16.92 4.52 -0.09
C ASP A 71 -16.37 3.09 0.12
N GLU A 72 -15.11 2.91 -0.30
CA GLU A 72 -14.39 1.66 -0.20
C GLU A 72 -13.33 1.73 0.89
N MET A 73 -13.48 0.92 1.94
CA MET A 73 -12.54 0.84 3.04
C MET A 73 -11.85 -0.53 3.09
N PHE A 74 -10.52 -0.51 2.95
CA PHE A 74 -9.64 -1.67 3.09
C PHE A 74 -8.88 -1.55 4.41
N TYR A 75 -8.89 -2.59 5.22
CA TYR A 75 -8.17 -2.55 6.49
C TYR A 75 -7.70 -3.93 6.94
N ALA A 76 -6.67 -3.93 7.76
CA ALA A 76 -6.16 -5.13 8.41
C ALA A 76 -5.50 -4.80 9.74
N GLU A 77 -5.52 -5.78 10.63
CA GLU A 77 -4.69 -5.85 11.83
C GLU A 77 -3.89 -7.16 11.79
N LYS A 78 -2.70 -7.14 12.35
CA LYS A 78 -1.79 -8.30 12.41
C LYS A 78 -2.52 -9.52 12.99
N ASP A 79 -2.42 -10.65 12.31
CA ASP A 79 -3.00 -11.96 12.66
C ASP A 79 -4.55 -12.01 12.63
N ASN A 80 -5.23 -10.96 12.18
CA ASN A 80 -6.69 -10.89 12.13
C ASN A 80 -7.27 -11.02 10.71
N GLY A 81 -6.44 -10.93 9.69
CA GLY A 81 -6.81 -10.95 8.28
C GLY A 81 -7.13 -9.57 7.71
N ALA A 82 -7.35 -9.52 6.41
CA ALA A 82 -7.68 -8.31 5.68
C ALA A 82 -9.16 -8.25 5.29
N PHE A 83 -9.70 -7.04 5.28
CA PHE A 83 -11.13 -6.79 5.04
C PHE A 83 -11.34 -5.64 4.05
N PHE A 84 -12.41 -5.75 3.28
CA PHE A 84 -12.97 -4.72 2.42
C PHE A 84 -14.44 -4.51 2.84
N ASN A 85 -14.80 -3.31 3.28
CA ASN A 85 -16.16 -3.00 3.77
C ASN A 85 -16.72 -4.13 4.66
N ASN A 86 -15.96 -4.53 5.70
CA ASN A 86 -16.27 -5.60 6.65
C ASN A 86 -16.34 -7.04 6.08
N LYS A 87 -16.03 -7.22 4.79
CA LYS A 87 -15.94 -8.55 4.17
C LYS A 87 -14.49 -8.98 4.06
N ARG A 88 -14.17 -10.21 4.51
CA ARG A 88 -12.82 -10.75 4.42
C ARG A 88 -12.38 -10.88 2.97
N ILE A 89 -11.17 -10.41 2.67
CA ILE A 89 -10.58 -10.46 1.33
C ILE A 89 -9.38 -11.38 1.26
N ARG A 90 -9.04 -11.80 0.05
CA ARG A 90 -7.85 -12.58 -0.30
C ARG A 90 -7.33 -12.14 -1.66
N VAL A 91 -6.02 -12.30 -1.84
CA VAL A 91 -5.37 -12.12 -3.14
C VAL A 91 -5.88 -13.11 -4.18
N SER A 92 -5.66 -12.78 -5.44
CA SER A 92 -5.98 -13.63 -6.59
C SER A 92 -5.29 -15.00 -6.51
N LYS A 93 -5.92 -16.01 -7.11
CA LYS A 93 -5.38 -17.39 -7.25
C LYS A 93 -4.95 -17.72 -8.68
N LYS A 94 -4.92 -16.75 -9.58
CA LYS A 94 -4.46 -16.95 -10.96
C LYS A 94 -3.02 -17.43 -10.99
N LYS A 95 -2.68 -18.22 -12.01
CA LYS A 95 -1.36 -18.84 -12.15
C LYS A 95 -0.63 -18.43 -13.43
N ASP A 96 -1.37 -17.89 -14.41
CA ASP A 96 -0.85 -17.54 -15.73
C ASP A 96 -0.84 -16.02 -15.89
N LEU A 97 0.34 -15.47 -16.25
CA LEU A 97 0.51 -14.02 -16.40
C LEU A 97 -0.39 -13.40 -17.45
N ASP A 98 -0.70 -14.15 -18.53
CA ASP A 98 -1.58 -13.67 -19.61
C ASP A 98 -3.02 -13.36 -19.15
N SER A 99 -3.45 -13.98 -18.06
CA SER A 99 -4.75 -13.74 -17.44
C SER A 99 -4.70 -12.68 -16.31
N CYS A 100 -3.50 -12.22 -15.97
CA CYS A 100 -3.27 -11.29 -14.86
C CYS A 100 -3.37 -9.84 -15.30
N LEU A 101 -3.68 -8.97 -14.33
CA LEU A 101 -3.66 -7.53 -14.48
C LEU A 101 -2.77 -6.93 -13.39
N PHE A 102 -1.83 -6.08 -13.81
CA PHE A 102 -0.87 -5.47 -12.91
C PHE A 102 -1.07 -3.96 -12.84
N ALA A 103 -0.57 -3.35 -11.77
CA ALA A 103 -0.51 -1.90 -11.64
C ALA A 103 0.93 -1.42 -11.37
N THR A 104 1.19 -0.19 -11.80
CA THR A 104 2.44 0.54 -11.54
C THR A 104 2.18 2.04 -11.62
N GLY A 105 2.88 2.84 -10.83
CA GLY A 105 2.82 4.31 -10.91
C GLY A 105 4.07 4.92 -11.56
N GLY A 106 5.17 4.17 -11.58
CA GLY A 106 6.46 4.66 -12.02
C GLY A 106 6.62 4.76 -13.54
N PHE A 107 7.56 5.59 -13.94
CA PHE A 107 8.09 5.60 -15.30
C PHE A 107 9.29 4.64 -15.34
N SER A 108 9.14 3.51 -16.02
CA SER A 108 10.29 2.69 -16.39
C SER A 108 10.82 3.17 -17.74
N LYS A 109 12.15 3.18 -17.91
CA LYS A 109 12.79 3.38 -19.21
C LYS A 109 12.63 2.17 -20.11
N ASN A 110 12.35 1.01 -19.53
CA ASN A 110 12.15 -0.24 -20.22
C ASN A 110 10.67 -0.62 -20.20
N GLU A 111 10.17 -1.08 -21.34
CA GLU A 111 8.84 -1.67 -21.42
C GLU A 111 8.79 -2.99 -20.64
N VAL A 112 7.77 -3.14 -19.82
CA VAL A 112 7.48 -4.41 -19.15
C VAL A 112 6.34 -5.07 -19.90
N ASP A 113 6.59 -6.26 -20.42
CA ASP A 113 5.62 -7.06 -21.16
C ASP A 113 4.61 -7.72 -20.20
N LEU A 114 3.73 -6.91 -19.65
CA LEU A 114 2.62 -7.28 -18.76
C LEU A 114 1.41 -6.37 -19.03
N PRO A 115 0.18 -6.87 -18.86
CA PRO A 115 -1.02 -6.03 -18.89
C PRO A 115 -1.02 -5.05 -17.71
N LEU A 116 -0.81 -3.76 -17.98
CA LEU A 116 -0.58 -2.74 -16.94
C LEU A 116 -1.73 -1.73 -16.82
N ARG A 117 -1.92 -1.24 -15.60
CA ARG A 117 -2.66 -0.03 -15.26
C ARG A 117 -1.75 0.96 -14.56
N LYS A 118 -1.93 2.25 -14.83
CA LYS A 118 -1.31 3.35 -14.10
C LYS A 118 -2.43 4.19 -13.51
N SER A 119 -2.80 3.87 -12.29
CA SER A 119 -3.97 4.45 -11.63
C SER A 119 -3.68 5.82 -11.01
N GLY A 120 -2.44 6.01 -10.53
CA GLY A 120 -1.99 7.22 -9.85
C GLY A 120 -2.21 7.23 -8.34
N SER A 121 -2.57 6.10 -7.72
CA SER A 121 -2.70 5.92 -6.28
C SER A 121 -2.03 4.61 -5.87
N ALA A 122 -0.88 4.69 -5.21
CA ALA A 122 -0.11 3.53 -4.77
C ALA A 122 -0.86 2.73 -3.69
N ALA A 123 -1.47 3.42 -2.75
CA ALA A 123 -2.25 2.78 -1.70
C ALA A 123 -3.42 1.97 -2.27
N LEU A 124 -4.21 2.55 -3.20
CA LEU A 124 -5.32 1.82 -3.83
C LEU A 124 -4.83 0.67 -4.71
N ASP A 125 -3.72 0.82 -5.42
CA ASP A 125 -3.16 -0.25 -6.23
C ASP A 125 -2.79 -1.47 -5.37
N ILE A 126 -2.15 -1.27 -4.20
CA ILE A 126 -1.82 -2.34 -3.26
C ILE A 126 -3.10 -2.94 -2.64
N ALA A 127 -4.08 -2.10 -2.25
CA ALA A 127 -5.36 -2.56 -1.73
C ALA A 127 -6.13 -3.41 -2.75
N TYR A 128 -6.04 -3.07 -4.02
CA TYR A 128 -6.66 -3.84 -5.11
C TYR A 128 -5.95 -5.17 -5.35
N VAL A 129 -4.62 -5.26 -5.15
CA VAL A 129 -3.92 -6.55 -5.14
C VAL A 129 -4.42 -7.41 -3.98
N ALA A 130 -4.54 -6.85 -2.78
CA ALA A 130 -5.04 -7.56 -1.60
C ALA A 130 -6.49 -8.08 -1.78
N ALA A 131 -7.30 -7.33 -2.52
CA ALA A 131 -8.69 -7.71 -2.84
C ALA A 131 -8.83 -8.62 -4.08
N GLY A 132 -7.71 -8.98 -4.74
CA GLY A 132 -7.71 -9.81 -5.95
C GLY A 132 -8.29 -9.11 -7.20
N ARG A 133 -8.42 -7.78 -7.19
CA ARG A 133 -8.80 -6.96 -8.35
C ARG A 133 -7.63 -6.80 -9.32
N TYR A 134 -6.41 -6.61 -8.78
CA TYR A 134 -5.14 -6.74 -9.47
C TYR A 134 -4.41 -7.99 -8.98
N ASP A 135 -3.51 -8.50 -9.81
CA ASP A 135 -2.74 -9.68 -9.50
C ASP A 135 -1.35 -9.33 -8.95
N GLY A 136 -0.84 -8.13 -9.29
CA GLY A 136 0.39 -7.58 -8.75
C GLY A 136 0.51 -6.07 -8.94
N TYR A 137 1.41 -5.48 -8.15
CA TYR A 137 1.80 -4.07 -8.19
C TYR A 137 3.31 -3.94 -8.01
N PHE A 138 3.92 -3.03 -8.75
CA PHE A 138 5.34 -2.75 -8.63
C PHE A 138 5.64 -1.29 -8.95
N GLN A 139 6.50 -0.68 -8.14
CA GLN A 139 6.94 0.70 -8.32
C GLN A 139 8.25 0.94 -7.58
N ASN A 140 9.08 1.84 -8.13
CA ASN A 140 10.27 2.39 -7.49
C ASN A 140 9.96 3.78 -6.93
N ASP A 141 10.86 4.29 -6.09
CA ASP A 141 10.87 5.68 -5.60
C ASP A 141 9.59 6.11 -4.86
N LEU A 142 9.01 5.19 -4.08
CA LEU A 142 7.89 5.45 -3.20
C LEU A 142 8.34 5.97 -1.83
N ASN A 143 7.41 6.61 -1.14
CA ASN A 143 7.57 6.98 0.26
C ASN A 143 6.90 5.94 1.17
N LEU A 144 7.27 5.94 2.45
CA LEU A 144 6.73 4.96 3.39
C LEU A 144 5.23 5.13 3.61
N TRP A 145 4.71 6.35 3.59
CA TRP A 145 3.28 6.63 3.77
C TRP A 145 2.41 6.15 2.61
N ASP A 146 2.96 6.07 1.38
CA ASP A 146 2.28 5.55 0.20
C ASP A 146 1.94 4.05 0.33
N ILE A 147 2.75 3.30 1.12
CA ILE A 147 2.72 1.84 1.12
C ILE A 147 2.46 1.19 2.48
N ALA A 148 2.68 1.91 3.59
CA ALA A 148 2.69 1.31 4.93
C ALA A 148 1.38 0.57 5.26
N ALA A 149 0.22 1.18 5.00
CA ALA A 149 -1.08 0.53 5.21
C ALA A 149 -1.25 -0.67 4.27
N GLY A 150 -0.86 -0.54 3.01
CA GLY A 150 -0.92 -1.59 2.01
C GLY A 150 -0.10 -2.83 2.38
N ILE A 151 1.05 -2.66 3.04
CA ILE A 151 1.92 -3.77 3.48
C ILE A 151 1.15 -4.77 4.35
N ILE A 152 0.49 -4.29 5.40
CA ILE A 152 -0.23 -5.19 6.31
C ILE A 152 -1.49 -5.74 5.66
N ILE A 153 -2.25 -4.91 4.92
CA ILE A 153 -3.46 -5.35 4.22
C ILE A 153 -3.14 -6.47 3.24
N LEU A 154 -2.06 -6.33 2.46
CA LEU A 154 -1.64 -7.36 1.50
C LEU A 154 -1.17 -8.63 2.20
N LYS A 155 -0.32 -8.54 3.23
CA LYS A 155 0.15 -9.69 4.00
C LYS A 155 -1.01 -10.47 4.61
N GLU A 156 -1.94 -9.79 5.25
CA GLU A 156 -3.12 -10.39 5.88
C GLU A 156 -4.13 -10.97 4.86
N ALA A 157 -4.10 -10.49 3.61
CA ALA A 157 -4.84 -11.09 2.50
C ALA A 157 -4.15 -12.34 1.90
N GLY A 158 -2.94 -12.68 2.35
CA GLY A 158 -2.14 -13.81 1.85
C GLY A 158 -1.32 -13.48 0.61
N GLY A 159 -1.01 -12.20 0.38
CA GLY A 159 -0.11 -11.76 -0.69
C GLY A 159 1.36 -11.81 -0.29
N MET A 160 2.20 -11.65 -1.30
CA MET A 160 3.66 -11.55 -1.19
C MET A 160 4.10 -10.10 -1.40
N ILE A 161 5.11 -9.70 -0.66
CA ILE A 161 5.77 -8.41 -0.80
C ILE A 161 7.27 -8.60 -0.58
N ASN A 162 8.11 -7.87 -1.33
CA ASN A 162 9.54 -7.86 -1.07
C ASN A 162 9.84 -7.31 0.33
N GLU A 163 11.04 -7.56 0.83
CA GLU A 163 11.50 -6.97 2.08
C GLU A 163 11.55 -5.44 1.96
N ILE A 164 10.95 -4.76 2.94
CA ILE A 164 10.91 -3.30 3.05
C ILE A 164 11.63 -2.88 4.34
N ASP A 165 12.61 -2.00 4.17
CA ASP A 165 13.30 -1.37 5.30
C ASP A 165 12.43 -0.23 5.88
N LEU A 166 11.71 -0.53 6.96
CA LEU A 166 10.80 0.41 7.63
C LEU A 166 11.52 1.52 8.43
N SER A 167 12.85 1.59 8.39
CA SER A 167 13.62 2.73 8.90
C SER A 167 13.74 3.85 7.87
N LYS A 168 13.49 3.56 6.61
CA LYS A 168 13.50 4.53 5.50
C LYS A 168 12.12 5.10 5.26
N ASN A 169 12.07 6.41 5.04
CA ASN A 169 10.83 7.11 4.73
C ASN A 169 10.65 7.39 3.23
N LYS A 170 11.71 7.24 2.42
CA LYS A 170 11.72 7.60 0.99
C LYS A 170 12.54 6.62 0.17
N ASN A 171 12.37 6.68 -1.16
CA ASN A 171 13.10 5.87 -2.14
C ASN A 171 12.91 4.36 -1.90
N ILE A 172 11.69 3.97 -1.64
CA ILE A 172 11.33 2.58 -1.39
C ILE A 172 10.87 1.94 -2.70
N THR A 173 11.33 0.73 -2.94
CA THR A 173 10.89 -0.11 -4.05
C THR A 173 9.92 -1.15 -3.55
N ILE A 174 8.74 -1.26 -4.17
CA ILE A 174 7.77 -2.29 -3.87
C ILE A 174 7.61 -3.27 -5.03
N ARG A 175 7.43 -4.54 -4.69
CA ARG A 175 7.03 -5.66 -5.53
C ARG A 175 6.00 -6.46 -4.75
N ALA A 176 4.75 -6.32 -5.12
CA ALA A 176 3.59 -6.87 -4.42
C ALA A 176 2.78 -7.74 -5.36
N SER A 177 2.39 -8.94 -4.95
CA SER A 177 1.59 -9.85 -5.79
C SER A 177 0.86 -10.92 -4.99
N SER A 178 0.01 -11.69 -5.68
CA SER A 178 -0.42 -12.97 -5.16
C SER A 178 0.76 -13.96 -5.13
N MET A 179 0.74 -14.89 -4.18
CA MET A 179 1.79 -15.90 -4.01
C MET A 179 1.98 -16.75 -5.29
N THR A 180 0.91 -17.02 -6.02
CA THR A 180 0.92 -17.94 -7.16
C THR A 180 1.67 -17.41 -8.39
N ILE A 181 1.85 -16.09 -8.52
CA ILE A 181 2.51 -15.47 -9.67
C ILE A 181 3.76 -14.68 -9.30
N ASN A 182 4.12 -14.62 -8.02
CA ASN A 182 5.22 -13.79 -7.51
C ASN A 182 6.53 -14.00 -8.30
N ASP A 183 7.00 -15.24 -8.40
CA ASP A 183 8.27 -15.53 -9.05
C ASP A 183 8.27 -15.19 -10.54
N LYS A 184 7.16 -15.48 -11.22
CA LYS A 184 6.97 -15.13 -12.63
C LYS A 184 6.96 -13.60 -12.84
N MET A 185 6.31 -12.85 -11.95
CA MET A 185 6.31 -11.39 -11.99
C MET A 185 7.74 -10.84 -11.77
N ILE A 186 8.44 -11.32 -10.76
CA ILE A 186 9.83 -10.89 -10.46
C ILE A 186 10.75 -11.18 -11.66
N GLU A 187 10.57 -12.30 -12.34
CA GLU A 187 11.35 -12.61 -13.55
C GLU A 187 11.12 -11.58 -14.67
N LYS A 188 9.87 -11.17 -14.92
CA LYS A 188 9.56 -10.11 -15.90
C LYS A 188 10.09 -8.74 -15.49
N LEU A 189 10.32 -8.50 -14.21
CA LEU A 189 10.79 -7.22 -13.66
C LEU A 189 12.32 -7.12 -13.51
N LYS A 190 13.11 -8.06 -13.99
CA LYS A 190 14.59 -8.06 -13.84
C LYS A 190 15.27 -6.81 -14.40
N ASN A 191 14.64 -6.13 -15.36
CA ASN A 191 15.16 -4.93 -16.01
C ASN A 191 14.33 -3.66 -15.71
N PHE A 192 13.45 -3.72 -14.71
CA PHE A 192 12.57 -2.61 -14.33
C PHE A 192 13.23 -1.64 -13.33
#